data_900e18a18bcce947b77337928beef6e2
#
_entry.id   900e18a18bcce947b77337928beef6e2
#
_cell.length_a   1.000
_cell.length_b   1.000
_cell.length_c   1.000
_cell.angle_alpha   90.00
_cell.angle_beta   90.00
_cell.angle_gamma   90.00
#
_symmetry.space_group_name_H-M   'P 1'
#
loop_
_entity.id
_entity.type
_entity.pdbx_description
1 polymer ?
#
loop_
_entity_poly.entity_id
_entity_poly.type
_entity_poly.pdbx_seq_one_letter_code
_entity_poly.pdbx_strand_id
1 'polypeptide(L)'
;MSRVEGKVAIVTGAASGLGLASSKKMIQEGARVILTDISQEGLSDIKEHLREFSETQYSTEYLDVTSEESWQEIIEKVELEYGKVNILVNSAGISLGSDIVSTDFEIWKKVHQVNLDSVFLGCKYIIPKMAPHGPGSIINLSSISGIVAGWNTAAYNSSKAGVRLLTKSVAL
;
A
#
# COMPACT_ATOMS: atom_id res chain seq x y z
N MET A 1 19.61 -16.24 5.07
CA MET A 1 18.65 -16.01 6.16
C MET A 1 17.48 -15.21 5.58
N SER A 2 16.28 -15.73 5.71
CA SER A 2 15.07 -15.02 5.28
C SER A 2 14.79 -13.87 6.27
N ARG A 3 14.74 -12.63 5.79
CA ARG A 3 14.66 -11.44 6.65
C ARG A 3 13.28 -11.23 7.26
N VAL A 4 12.23 -11.75 6.63
CA VAL A 4 10.84 -11.59 7.05
C VAL A 4 10.11 -12.93 7.19
N GLU A 5 10.85 -13.99 7.53
CA GLU A 5 10.34 -15.34 7.73
C GLU A 5 9.16 -15.37 8.71
N GLY A 6 8.04 -15.97 8.30
CA GLY A 6 6.84 -16.12 9.11
C GLY A 6 6.08 -14.82 9.40
N LYS A 7 6.49 -13.69 8.80
CA LYS A 7 5.74 -12.43 8.86
C LYS A 7 4.57 -12.43 7.89
N VAL A 8 3.50 -11.76 8.28
CA VAL A 8 2.32 -11.52 7.45
C VAL A 8 2.34 -10.07 6.98
N ALA A 9 2.31 -9.86 5.66
CA ALA A 9 2.42 -8.55 5.03
C ALA A 9 1.19 -8.25 4.16
N ILE A 10 0.64 -7.04 4.28
CA ILE A 10 -0.33 -6.48 3.34
C ILE A 10 0.41 -5.48 2.44
N VAL A 11 0.23 -5.60 1.12
CA VAL A 11 0.82 -4.69 0.13
C VAL A 11 -0.29 -4.11 -0.74
N THR A 12 -0.45 -2.79 -0.74
CA THR A 12 -1.47 -2.11 -1.56
C THR A 12 -0.90 -1.70 -2.92
N GLY A 13 -1.78 -1.64 -3.95
CA GLY A 13 -1.33 -1.38 -5.32
C GLY A 13 -0.41 -2.49 -5.84
N ALA A 14 -0.69 -3.73 -5.44
CA ALA A 14 0.20 -4.86 -5.66
C ALA A 14 0.01 -5.55 -7.02
N ALA A 15 -0.98 -5.14 -7.81
CA ALA A 15 -1.19 -5.69 -9.15
C ALA A 15 -0.07 -5.33 -10.14
N SER A 16 0.74 -4.30 -9.84
CA SER A 16 1.79 -3.86 -10.76
C SER A 16 2.95 -3.13 -10.05
N GLY A 17 3.96 -2.74 -10.81
CA GLY A 17 4.99 -1.79 -10.42
C GLY A 17 5.74 -2.15 -9.13
N LEU A 18 5.91 -1.15 -8.25
CA LEU A 18 6.66 -1.30 -6.99
C LEU A 18 5.94 -2.19 -5.98
N GLY A 19 4.58 -2.18 -5.97
CA GLY A 19 3.78 -3.05 -5.11
C GLY A 19 4.03 -4.52 -5.42
N LEU A 20 3.93 -4.91 -6.71
CA LEU A 20 4.20 -6.27 -7.16
C LEU A 20 5.66 -6.68 -6.90
N ALA A 21 6.63 -5.82 -7.21
CA ALA A 21 8.04 -6.10 -6.99
C ALA A 21 8.37 -6.29 -5.50
N SER A 22 7.79 -5.45 -4.63
CA SER A 22 7.94 -5.56 -3.18
C SER A 22 7.33 -6.87 -2.65
N SER A 23 6.14 -7.24 -3.14
CA SER A 23 5.46 -8.49 -2.80
C SER A 23 6.33 -9.69 -3.15
N LYS A 24 6.83 -9.77 -4.38
CA LYS A 24 7.75 -10.83 -4.81
C LYS A 24 8.96 -10.95 -3.88
N LYS A 25 9.58 -9.81 -3.56
CA LYS A 25 10.77 -9.82 -2.70
C LYS A 25 10.44 -10.28 -1.28
N MET A 26 9.29 -9.88 -0.73
CA MET A 26 8.87 -10.33 0.60
C MET A 26 8.56 -11.84 0.63
N ILE A 27 7.91 -12.38 -0.41
CA ILE A 27 7.67 -13.82 -0.55
C ILE A 27 9.01 -14.58 -0.58
N GLN A 28 9.97 -14.13 -1.38
CA GLN A 28 11.32 -14.72 -1.46
C GLN A 28 12.05 -14.72 -0.11
N GLU A 29 11.77 -13.71 0.73
CA GLU A 29 12.37 -13.57 2.06
C GLU A 29 11.52 -14.23 3.18
N GLY A 30 10.54 -15.07 2.80
CA GLY A 30 9.79 -15.94 3.72
C GLY A 30 8.53 -15.33 4.34
N ALA A 31 8.07 -14.17 3.89
CA ALA A 31 6.80 -13.63 4.32
C ALA A 31 5.62 -14.32 3.63
N ARG A 32 4.48 -14.33 4.30
CA ARG A 32 3.18 -14.51 3.66
C ARG A 32 2.65 -13.14 3.26
N VAL A 33 2.30 -12.98 1.99
CA VAL A 33 1.94 -11.66 1.43
C VAL A 33 0.51 -11.66 0.91
N ILE A 34 -0.28 -10.71 1.41
CA ILE A 34 -1.60 -10.39 0.90
C ILE A 34 -1.43 -9.24 -0.09
N LEU A 35 -1.56 -9.55 -1.38
CA LEU A 35 -1.46 -8.59 -2.48
C LEU A 35 -2.83 -7.95 -2.70
N THR A 36 -2.94 -6.65 -2.49
CA THR A 36 -4.22 -5.96 -2.62
C THR A 36 -4.18 -4.90 -3.71
N ASP A 37 -5.27 -4.80 -4.47
CA ASP A 37 -5.45 -3.81 -5.53
C ASP A 37 -6.94 -3.55 -5.77
N ILE A 38 -7.25 -2.43 -6.41
CA ILE A 38 -8.59 -2.11 -6.91
C ILE A 38 -8.88 -2.79 -8.26
N SER A 39 -7.84 -3.16 -9.00
CA SER A 39 -7.94 -3.82 -10.30
C SER A 39 -8.13 -5.32 -10.13
N GLN A 40 -9.37 -5.81 -10.28
CA GLN A 40 -9.66 -7.24 -10.26
C GLN A 40 -8.97 -8.00 -11.39
N GLU A 41 -8.85 -7.39 -12.58
CA GLU A 41 -8.10 -7.94 -13.71
C GLU A 41 -6.62 -8.10 -13.34
N GLY A 42 -5.98 -7.03 -12.84
CA GLY A 42 -4.59 -7.09 -12.40
C GLY A 42 -4.35 -8.12 -11.29
N LEU A 43 -5.30 -8.27 -10.34
CA LEU A 43 -5.22 -9.31 -9.31
C LEU A 43 -5.31 -10.73 -9.90
N SER A 44 -6.08 -10.92 -10.95
CA SER A 44 -6.17 -12.21 -11.66
C SER A 44 -4.85 -12.56 -12.37
N ASP A 45 -4.18 -11.56 -12.94
CA ASP A 45 -2.91 -11.73 -13.66
C ASP A 45 -1.71 -11.98 -12.75
N ILE A 46 -1.84 -11.66 -11.47
CA ILE A 46 -0.76 -11.86 -10.46
C ILE A 46 -0.28 -13.31 -10.43
N LYS A 47 -1.17 -14.29 -10.57
CA LYS A 47 -0.81 -15.72 -10.54
C LYS A 47 0.27 -16.06 -11.58
N GLU A 48 0.19 -15.51 -12.78
CA GLU A 48 1.22 -15.70 -13.80
C GLU A 48 2.56 -15.09 -13.37
N HIS A 49 2.51 -13.92 -12.73
CA HIS A 49 3.71 -13.25 -12.22
C HIS A 49 4.35 -13.94 -11.01
N LEU A 50 3.57 -14.74 -10.28
CA LEU A 50 4.00 -15.41 -9.04
C LEU A 50 4.10 -16.94 -9.20
N ARG A 51 4.05 -17.48 -10.41
CA ARG A 51 4.07 -18.93 -10.71
C ARG A 51 5.27 -19.70 -10.12
N GLU A 52 6.34 -18.99 -9.78
CA GLU A 52 7.53 -19.57 -9.13
C GLU A 52 7.35 -19.79 -7.62
N PHE A 53 6.28 -19.23 -7.02
CA PHE A 53 5.99 -19.32 -5.60
C PHE A 53 4.81 -20.25 -5.31
N SER A 54 4.81 -20.85 -4.11
CA SER A 54 3.67 -21.63 -3.65
C SER A 54 2.45 -20.72 -3.39
N GLU A 55 1.28 -21.17 -3.80
CA GLU A 55 0.01 -20.46 -3.49
C GLU A 55 -0.27 -20.34 -1.98
N THR A 56 0.44 -21.09 -1.14
CA THR A 56 0.35 -20.95 0.32
C THR A 56 1.14 -19.75 0.86
N GLN A 57 2.00 -19.13 0.03
CA GLN A 57 2.84 -17.99 0.44
C GLN A 57 2.20 -16.64 0.16
N TYR A 58 1.11 -16.60 -0.62
CA TYR A 58 0.43 -15.35 -0.92
C TYR A 58 -1.07 -15.54 -1.13
N SER A 59 -1.83 -14.46 -1.01
CA SER A 59 -3.20 -14.34 -1.48
C SER A 59 -3.41 -13.03 -2.21
N THR A 60 -4.47 -12.95 -3.01
CA THR A 60 -4.85 -11.75 -3.76
C THR A 60 -6.23 -11.30 -3.30
N GLU A 61 -6.38 -10.03 -2.94
CA GLU A 61 -7.60 -9.48 -2.37
C GLU A 61 -7.94 -8.13 -2.98
N TYR A 62 -9.23 -7.90 -3.22
CA TYR A 62 -9.71 -6.58 -3.59
C TYR A 62 -9.56 -5.60 -2.42
N LEU A 63 -9.07 -4.40 -2.71
CA LEU A 63 -9.02 -3.29 -1.75
C LEU A 63 -9.11 -1.96 -2.49
N ASP A 64 -10.18 -1.22 -2.23
CA ASP A 64 -10.21 0.21 -2.50
C ASP A 64 -9.57 0.94 -1.31
N VAL A 65 -8.34 1.38 -1.50
CA VAL A 65 -7.57 2.06 -0.44
C VAL A 65 -8.18 3.39 0.02
N THR A 66 -9.16 3.93 -0.72
CA THR A 66 -9.88 5.17 -0.38
C THR A 66 -11.13 4.93 0.47
N SER A 67 -11.52 3.66 0.67
CA SER A 67 -12.71 3.27 1.44
C SER A 67 -12.31 2.76 2.84
N GLU A 68 -12.88 3.38 3.88
CA GLU A 68 -12.73 2.90 5.26
C GLU A 68 -13.31 1.50 5.45
N GLU A 69 -14.46 1.22 4.83
CA GLU A 69 -15.13 -0.08 4.88
C GLU A 69 -14.24 -1.17 4.27
N SER A 70 -13.66 -0.90 3.09
CA SER A 70 -12.76 -1.84 2.42
C SER A 70 -11.50 -2.16 3.25
N TRP A 71 -10.97 -1.18 3.99
CA TRP A 71 -9.88 -1.41 4.96
C TRP A 71 -10.31 -2.29 6.12
N GLN A 72 -11.51 -2.09 6.67
CA GLN A 72 -12.03 -2.92 7.78
C GLN A 72 -12.20 -4.38 7.33
N GLU A 73 -12.83 -4.60 6.19
CA GLU A 73 -13.05 -5.92 5.61
C GLU A 73 -11.74 -6.70 5.39
N ILE A 74 -10.75 -6.07 4.74
CA ILE A 74 -9.48 -6.76 4.47
C ILE A 74 -8.72 -7.10 5.75
N ILE A 75 -8.73 -6.21 6.73
CA ILE A 75 -8.04 -6.45 8.01
C ILE A 75 -8.71 -7.58 8.79
N GLU A 76 -10.04 -7.57 8.90
CA GLU A 76 -10.78 -8.64 9.56
C GLU A 76 -10.52 -9.99 8.89
N LYS A 77 -10.53 -10.04 7.56
CA LYS A 77 -10.21 -11.24 6.80
C LYS A 77 -8.80 -11.75 7.10
N VAL A 78 -7.80 -10.87 7.08
CA VAL A 78 -6.40 -11.23 7.33
C VAL A 78 -6.20 -11.69 8.78
N GLU A 79 -6.85 -11.05 9.75
CA GLU A 79 -6.80 -11.50 11.16
C GLU A 79 -7.44 -12.86 11.34
N LEU A 80 -8.59 -13.10 10.71
CA LEU A 80 -9.27 -14.39 10.79
C LEU A 80 -8.43 -15.52 10.19
N GLU A 81 -7.79 -15.27 9.06
CA GLU A 81 -7.05 -16.29 8.31
C GLU A 81 -5.64 -16.53 8.87
N TYR A 82 -4.93 -15.46 9.27
CA TYR A 82 -3.52 -15.53 9.67
C TYR A 82 -3.26 -15.17 11.14
N GLY A 83 -4.26 -14.66 11.84
CA GLY A 83 -4.18 -14.32 13.27
C GLY A 83 -3.32 -13.09 13.59
N LYS A 84 -2.67 -12.49 12.60
CA LYS A 84 -1.77 -11.33 12.79
C LYS A 84 -1.50 -10.58 11.50
N VAL A 85 -1.10 -9.31 11.64
CA VAL A 85 -0.43 -8.54 10.58
C VAL A 85 0.85 -7.95 11.15
N ASN A 86 1.97 -8.08 10.44
CA ASN A 86 3.28 -7.59 10.89
C ASN A 86 3.82 -6.46 10.01
N ILE A 87 3.43 -6.43 8.72
CA ILE A 87 3.98 -5.49 7.74
C ILE A 87 2.84 -4.90 6.92
N LEU A 88 2.86 -3.58 6.75
CA LEU A 88 2.02 -2.88 5.77
C LEU A 88 2.92 -2.13 4.79
N VAL A 89 2.70 -2.30 3.50
CA VAL A 89 3.31 -1.50 2.44
C VAL A 89 2.22 -0.71 1.73
N ASN A 90 2.15 0.58 2.02
CA ASN A 90 1.29 1.53 1.31
C ASN A 90 1.97 1.93 0.00
N SER A 91 1.69 1.15 -1.07
CA SER A 91 2.27 1.35 -2.40
C SER A 91 1.26 1.84 -3.43
N ALA A 92 -0.04 1.75 -3.16
CA ALA A 92 -1.05 2.31 -4.04
C ALA A 92 -0.82 3.80 -4.29
N GLY A 93 -0.98 4.24 -5.53
CA GLY A 93 -0.81 5.64 -5.87
C GLY A 93 -1.03 5.92 -7.35
N ILE A 94 -1.43 7.13 -7.64
CA ILE A 94 -1.65 7.63 -8.99
C ILE A 94 -0.89 8.94 -9.22
N SER A 95 -0.51 9.17 -10.47
CA SER A 95 0.04 10.44 -10.91
C SER A 95 -0.82 10.95 -12.06
N LEU A 96 -1.69 11.89 -11.77
CA LEU A 96 -2.45 12.63 -12.75
C LEU A 96 -1.97 14.07 -12.69
N GLY A 97 -1.59 14.65 -13.82
CA GLY A 97 -0.97 15.96 -13.83
C GLY A 97 -1.34 16.80 -15.03
N SER A 98 -1.49 18.07 -14.76
CA SER A 98 -1.45 19.19 -15.69
C SER A 98 -0.78 20.36 -14.97
N ASP A 99 -0.64 21.49 -15.63
CA ASP A 99 -0.21 22.73 -14.96
C ASP A 99 -1.26 23.13 -13.89
N ILE A 100 -0.85 23.98 -12.95
CA ILE A 100 -1.69 24.32 -11.79
C ILE A 100 -3.01 25.01 -12.17
N VAL A 101 -3.01 25.79 -13.27
CA VAL A 101 -4.18 26.54 -13.72
C VAL A 101 -5.20 25.61 -14.38
N SER A 102 -4.72 24.62 -15.14
CA SER A 102 -5.53 23.65 -15.88
C SER A 102 -5.92 22.42 -15.05
N THR A 103 -5.43 22.29 -13.81
CA THR A 103 -5.76 21.14 -12.96
C THR A 103 -7.16 21.28 -12.39
N ASP A 104 -8.07 20.40 -12.77
CA ASP A 104 -9.39 20.32 -12.19
C ASP A 104 -9.32 19.99 -10.70
N PHE A 105 -10.20 20.63 -9.89
CA PHE A 105 -10.23 20.39 -8.46
C PHE A 105 -10.61 18.95 -8.10
N GLU A 106 -11.40 18.28 -8.93
CA GLU A 106 -11.70 16.85 -8.76
C GLU A 106 -10.47 15.96 -8.99
N ILE A 107 -9.61 16.28 -9.95
CA ILE A 107 -8.32 15.60 -10.15
C ILE A 107 -7.41 15.80 -8.93
N TRP A 108 -7.33 17.04 -8.43
CA TRP A 108 -6.59 17.35 -7.20
C TRP A 108 -7.06 16.48 -6.03
N LYS A 109 -8.38 16.45 -5.77
CA LYS A 109 -8.96 15.64 -4.69
C LYS A 109 -8.67 14.16 -4.88
N LYS A 110 -8.88 13.63 -6.07
CA LYS A 110 -8.65 12.22 -6.38
C LYS A 110 -7.19 11.81 -6.12
N VAL A 111 -6.22 12.63 -6.53
CA VAL A 111 -4.80 12.34 -6.29
C VAL A 111 -4.50 12.33 -4.80
N HIS A 112 -5.02 13.28 -4.01
CA HIS A 112 -4.81 13.31 -2.56
C HIS A 112 -5.49 12.13 -1.87
N GLN A 113 -6.72 11.81 -2.25
CA GLN A 113 -7.46 10.68 -1.70
C GLN A 113 -6.71 9.36 -1.90
N VAL A 114 -6.19 9.12 -3.12
CA VAL A 114 -5.47 7.87 -3.41
C VAL A 114 -4.05 7.87 -2.82
N ASN A 115 -3.32 9.00 -2.84
CA ASN A 115 -1.90 9.00 -2.49
C ASN A 115 -1.62 9.31 -1.02
N LEU A 116 -2.50 10.06 -0.33
CA LEU A 116 -2.29 10.55 1.03
C LEU A 116 -3.33 10.02 2.01
N ASP A 117 -4.64 10.22 1.71
CA ASP A 117 -5.70 9.78 2.62
C ASP A 117 -5.70 8.26 2.77
N SER A 118 -5.41 7.52 1.70
CA SER A 118 -5.25 6.07 1.76
C SER A 118 -4.14 5.61 2.71
N VAL A 119 -3.02 6.34 2.74
CA VAL A 119 -1.90 6.05 3.67
C VAL A 119 -2.31 6.31 5.10
N PHE A 120 -3.08 7.38 5.35
CA PHE A 120 -3.67 7.64 6.66
C PHE A 120 -4.61 6.49 7.07
N LEU A 121 -5.52 6.07 6.18
CA LEU A 121 -6.45 4.97 6.46
C LEU A 121 -5.70 3.66 6.75
N GLY A 122 -4.71 3.32 5.92
CA GLY A 122 -3.87 2.15 6.15
C GLY A 122 -3.19 2.17 7.52
N CYS A 123 -2.60 3.30 7.91
CA CYS A 123 -2.00 3.45 9.24
C CYS A 123 -3.06 3.36 10.36
N LYS A 124 -4.19 4.07 10.20
CA LYS A 124 -5.29 4.12 11.19
C LYS A 124 -5.80 2.74 11.54
N TYR A 125 -6.04 1.91 10.53
CA TYR A 125 -6.66 0.60 10.72
C TYR A 125 -5.65 -0.51 11.06
N ILE A 126 -4.39 -0.40 10.61
CA ILE A 126 -3.41 -1.47 10.81
C ILE A 126 -2.67 -1.37 12.15
N ILE A 127 -2.37 -0.17 12.64
CA ILE A 127 -1.57 0.03 13.87
C ILE A 127 -2.16 -0.70 15.08
N PRO A 128 -3.49 -0.58 15.38
CA PRO A 128 -4.08 -1.29 16.50
C PRO A 128 -3.98 -2.82 16.39
N LYS A 129 -3.88 -3.33 15.18
CA LYS A 129 -3.82 -4.75 14.87
C LYS A 129 -2.39 -5.31 14.88
N MET A 130 -1.40 -4.47 14.66
CA MET A 130 0.02 -4.86 14.81
C MET A 130 0.45 -4.90 16.27
N ALA A 131 0.03 -3.94 17.08
CA ALA A 131 0.49 -3.75 18.45
C ALA A 131 0.43 -5.01 19.35
N PRO A 132 -0.63 -5.83 19.33
CA PRO A 132 -0.71 -7.04 20.16
C PRO A 132 0.29 -8.13 19.77
N HIS A 133 0.85 -8.10 18.56
CA HIS A 133 1.68 -9.16 17.98
C HIS A 133 3.19 -8.83 17.97
N GLY A 134 3.59 -7.83 18.73
CA GLY A 134 4.98 -7.38 18.81
C GLY A 134 5.33 -6.33 17.76
N PRO A 135 6.62 -6.11 17.46
CA PRO A 135 7.04 -5.04 16.57
C PRO A 135 6.52 -5.27 15.15
N GLY A 136 5.77 -4.27 14.64
CA GLY A 136 5.31 -4.15 13.26
C GLY A 136 6.18 -3.20 12.44
N SER A 137 5.99 -3.20 11.12
CA SER A 137 6.64 -2.27 10.21
C SER A 137 5.66 -1.74 9.19
N ILE A 138 5.60 -0.41 9.05
CA ILE A 138 4.81 0.27 8.03
C ILE A 138 5.74 0.99 7.07
N ILE A 139 5.61 0.68 5.78
CA ILE A 139 6.39 1.29 4.70
C ILE A 139 5.43 2.12 3.84
N ASN A 140 5.62 3.43 3.82
CA ASN A 140 4.82 4.36 3.03
C ASN A 140 5.64 4.85 1.83
N LEU A 141 5.17 4.58 0.61
CA LEU A 141 5.86 5.00 -0.61
C LEU A 141 5.62 6.49 -0.89
N SER A 142 6.61 7.31 -0.57
CA SER A 142 6.66 8.71 -0.99
C SER A 142 7.30 8.81 -2.39
N SER A 143 7.96 9.91 -2.69
CA SER A 143 8.63 10.19 -3.96
C SER A 143 9.73 11.22 -3.76
N ILE A 144 10.68 11.28 -4.69
CA ILE A 144 11.57 12.45 -4.83
C ILE A 144 10.74 13.74 -5.02
N SER A 145 9.57 13.63 -5.67
CA SER A 145 8.63 14.73 -5.85
C SER A 145 7.98 15.23 -4.55
N GLY A 146 8.11 14.48 -3.46
CA GLY A 146 7.76 14.93 -2.10
C GLY A 146 8.88 15.72 -1.41
N ILE A 147 10.02 15.92 -2.08
CA ILE A 147 11.18 16.68 -1.59
C ILE A 147 11.46 17.87 -2.53
N VAL A 148 11.55 17.59 -3.84
CA VAL A 148 11.72 18.58 -4.91
C VAL A 148 10.54 18.47 -5.87
N ALA A 149 10.00 19.61 -6.29
CA ALA A 149 8.83 19.62 -7.17
C ALA A 149 9.19 19.15 -8.59
N GLY A 150 8.28 18.37 -9.18
CA GLY A 150 8.27 18.11 -10.62
C GLY A 150 7.32 19.05 -11.36
N TRP A 151 7.50 19.18 -12.67
CA TRP A 151 6.65 19.99 -13.55
C TRP A 151 5.26 19.34 -13.71
N ASN A 152 4.22 20.17 -13.76
CA ASN A 152 2.83 19.75 -14.04
C ASN A 152 2.31 18.61 -13.15
N THR A 153 2.76 18.55 -11.91
CA THR A 153 2.39 17.47 -10.96
C THR A 153 2.09 18.00 -9.56
N ALA A 154 1.47 19.20 -9.47
CA ALA A 154 1.24 19.86 -8.18
C ALA A 154 0.49 18.97 -7.18
N ALA A 155 -0.60 18.31 -7.59
CA ALA A 155 -1.36 17.39 -6.73
C ALA A 155 -0.51 16.18 -6.28
N TYR A 156 0.28 15.61 -7.17
CA TYR A 156 1.17 14.51 -6.85
C TYR A 156 2.28 14.94 -5.88
N ASN A 157 2.97 16.05 -6.17
CA ASN A 157 4.05 16.58 -5.33
C ASN A 157 3.57 16.83 -3.90
N SER A 158 2.44 17.54 -3.74
CA SER A 158 1.86 17.86 -2.44
C SER A 158 1.40 16.62 -1.71
N SER A 159 0.76 15.65 -2.37
CA SER A 159 0.35 14.39 -1.76
C SER A 159 1.55 13.59 -1.24
N LYS A 160 2.63 13.47 -2.02
CA LYS A 160 3.84 12.72 -1.64
C LYS A 160 4.68 13.45 -0.56
N ALA A 161 4.64 14.77 -0.51
CA ALA A 161 5.18 15.55 0.62
C ALA A 161 4.37 15.29 1.90
N GLY A 162 3.03 15.24 1.79
CA GLY A 162 2.13 14.87 2.89
C GLY A 162 2.45 13.50 3.45
N VAL A 163 2.66 12.49 2.62
CA VAL A 163 3.05 11.13 3.04
C VAL A 163 4.32 11.14 3.89
N ARG A 164 5.33 11.94 3.54
CA ARG A 164 6.56 12.05 4.34
C ARG A 164 6.33 12.57 5.76
N LEU A 165 5.51 13.62 5.89
CA LEU A 165 5.24 14.22 7.19
C LEU A 165 4.27 13.36 8.00
N LEU A 166 3.26 12.79 7.36
CA LEU A 166 2.36 11.83 7.99
C LEU A 166 3.14 10.64 8.57
N THR A 167 4.08 10.06 7.81
CA THR A 167 4.93 8.96 8.27
C THR A 167 5.71 9.31 9.52
N LYS A 168 6.28 10.52 9.59
CA LYS A 168 6.99 11.00 10.78
C LYS A 168 6.06 11.17 11.98
N SER A 169 4.85 11.71 11.74
CA SER A 169 3.86 11.91 12.82
C SER A 169 3.35 10.59 13.39
N VAL A 170 3.20 9.58 12.55
CA VAL A 170 2.73 8.25 12.97
C VAL A 170 3.82 7.48 13.73
N ALA A 171 5.08 7.81 13.53
CA ALA A 171 6.22 7.13 14.17
C ALA A 171 6.54 7.69 15.60
N LEU A 172 5.86 8.75 16.04
CA LEU A 172 6.01 9.35 17.39
C LEU A 172 5.04 8.71 18.38
#